data_0c90a0faf16575e5d44dc5aa68be92ca
#
_entry.id   0c90a0faf16575e5d44dc5aa68be92ca
#
_cell.length_a   1.000
_cell.length_b   1.000
_cell.length_c   1.000
_cell.angle_alpha   90.00
_cell.angle_beta   90.00
_cell.angle_gamma   90.00
#
_symmetry.space_group_name_H-M   'P 1'
#
loop_
_entity.id
_entity.type
_entity.pdbx_description
1 polymer ?
#
loop_
_entity_poly.entity_id
_entity_poly.type
_entity_poly.pdbx_seq_one_letter_code
_entity_poly.pdbx_strand_id
1 'polypeptide(L)'
;AVRDAVKQYKVDRKPTKNRPLLKPGRALVHFAVSNQDVQMTTVLAGLDTFFLPFNKGNDGHAGNPSNPHGSDTSYLWEEVFDPELFLRILRDYALWEPSSKGNKGRLVFPRYHQLRAAEKVIDDISTRGAGGRYLIQHSAGSGKTKTIAWLAHRAGRLIDAAGTPVFDSVIVVTDRTVLDDNIKEGLDLLR
;
A
#
# COMPACT_ATOMS: atom_id res chain seq x y z
N ALA A 1 -5.25 6.51 22.44
CA ALA A 1 -5.42 5.39 21.50
C ALA A 1 -5.34 5.88 20.05
N VAL A 2 -5.42 4.97 19.04
CA VAL A 2 -5.36 5.36 17.62
C VAL A 2 -6.42 6.39 17.26
N ARG A 3 -7.60 6.33 17.88
CA ARG A 3 -8.69 7.32 17.68
C ARG A 3 -8.28 8.74 18.08
N ASP A 4 -7.46 8.90 19.10
CA ASP A 4 -6.98 10.22 19.53
C ASP A 4 -5.96 10.78 18.53
N ALA A 5 -5.07 9.93 18.02
CA ALA A 5 -4.15 10.30 16.96
C ALA A 5 -4.89 10.72 15.67
N VAL A 6 -5.93 9.98 15.27
CA VAL A 6 -6.81 10.33 14.14
C VAL A 6 -7.51 11.68 14.40
N LYS A 7 -8.04 11.89 15.60
CA LYS A 7 -8.67 13.18 15.98
C LYS A 7 -7.69 14.34 15.89
N GLN A 8 -6.44 14.15 16.34
CA GLN A 8 -5.42 15.18 16.22
C GLN A 8 -5.19 15.61 14.76
N TYR A 9 -5.11 14.67 13.82
CA TYR A 9 -4.99 14.99 12.39
C TYR A 9 -6.21 15.69 11.82
N LYS A 10 -7.41 15.31 12.27
CA LYS A 10 -8.68 15.88 11.78
C LYS A 10 -8.95 17.28 12.32
N VAL A 11 -8.62 17.53 13.57
CA VAL A 11 -9.06 18.72 14.31
C VAL A 11 -7.88 19.59 14.74
N ASP A 12 -6.91 19.02 15.46
CA ASP A 12 -5.94 19.78 16.23
C ASP A 12 -4.72 20.20 15.40
N ARG A 13 -4.36 19.38 14.39
CA ARG A 13 -3.17 19.58 13.55
C ARG A 13 -3.52 20.02 12.14
N LYS A 14 -4.23 21.15 12.01
CA LYS A 14 -4.52 21.72 10.68
C LYS A 14 -3.23 22.14 9.96
N PRO A 15 -3.16 21.95 8.62
CA PRO A 15 -2.04 22.42 7.82
C PRO A 15 -1.98 23.97 7.89
N THR A 16 -0.90 24.49 8.46
CA THR A 16 -0.65 25.93 8.61
C THR A 16 0.75 26.28 8.15
N LYS A 17 1.11 27.58 8.14
CA LYS A 17 2.50 28.03 7.89
C LYS A 17 3.50 27.32 8.82
N ASN A 18 3.13 27.13 10.09
CA ASN A 18 3.99 26.55 11.11
C ASN A 18 4.00 25.00 11.11
N ARG A 19 3.19 24.36 10.23
CA ARG A 19 3.12 22.91 10.07
C ARG A 19 3.21 22.53 8.60
N PRO A 20 4.35 22.78 7.95
CA PRO A 20 4.49 22.64 6.50
C PRO A 20 4.32 21.20 6.04
N LEU A 21 4.72 20.20 6.84
CA LEU A 21 4.61 18.78 6.49
C LEU A 21 3.16 18.29 6.40
N LEU A 22 2.21 18.98 7.04
CA LEU A 22 0.80 18.63 6.96
C LEU A 22 0.10 19.21 5.72
N LYS A 23 0.78 20.05 4.93
CA LYS A 23 0.23 20.57 3.68
C LYS A 23 0.21 19.47 2.61
N PRO A 24 -0.79 19.49 1.71
CA PRO A 24 -0.85 18.55 0.59
C PRO A 24 0.46 18.50 -0.20
N GLY A 25 0.92 17.29 -0.52
CA GLY A 25 2.14 17.07 -1.30
C GLY A 25 3.46 17.27 -0.55
N ARG A 26 3.43 17.47 0.78
CA ARG A 26 4.65 17.59 1.59
C ARG A 26 5.03 16.31 2.31
N ALA A 27 4.05 15.60 2.87
CA ALA A 27 4.23 14.24 3.34
C ALA A 27 3.46 13.29 2.39
N LEU A 28 4.05 12.16 2.09
CA LEU A 28 3.46 11.16 1.20
C LEU A 28 2.33 10.41 1.90
N VAL A 29 2.50 10.12 3.18
CA VAL A 29 1.55 9.37 4.00
C VAL A 29 1.60 9.86 5.44
N HIS A 30 0.47 9.82 6.12
CA HIS A 30 0.33 10.11 7.53
C HIS A 30 -0.16 8.85 8.23
N PHE A 31 0.53 8.46 9.30
CA PHE A 31 0.16 7.32 10.14
C PHE A 31 -0.34 7.80 11.50
N ALA A 32 -1.50 7.30 11.89
CA ALA A 32 -2.00 7.37 13.26
C ALA A 32 -1.73 6.02 13.92
N VAL A 33 -0.91 6.01 14.96
CA VAL A 33 -0.35 4.80 15.58
C VAL A 33 -0.71 4.73 17.04
N SER A 34 -1.07 3.55 17.50
CA SER A 34 -1.15 3.17 18.92
C SER A 34 -0.38 1.87 19.13
N ASN A 35 -0.32 1.36 20.35
CA ASN A 35 0.33 0.06 20.61
C ASN A 35 -0.36 -1.11 19.91
N GLN A 36 -1.63 -0.98 19.52
CA GLN A 36 -2.44 -2.06 18.96
C GLN A 36 -2.85 -1.85 17.51
N ASP A 37 -3.01 -0.58 17.07
CA ASP A 37 -3.57 -0.26 15.77
C ASP A 37 -2.75 0.78 15.02
N VAL A 38 -2.71 0.61 13.69
CA VAL A 38 -2.19 1.59 12.74
C VAL A 38 -3.28 1.95 11.74
N GLN A 39 -3.48 3.25 11.55
CA GLN A 39 -4.30 3.79 10.47
C GLN A 39 -3.48 4.77 9.64
N MET A 40 -3.75 4.84 8.34
CA MET A 40 -3.04 5.71 7.43
C MET A 40 -3.97 6.56 6.57
N THR A 41 -3.46 7.70 6.12
CA THR A 41 -4.07 8.51 5.06
C THR A 41 -2.98 9.21 4.24
N THR A 42 -3.25 9.46 2.98
CA THR A 42 -2.37 10.26 2.09
C THR A 42 -2.90 11.68 1.88
N VAL A 43 -4.13 11.96 2.34
CA VAL A 43 -4.78 13.27 2.17
C VAL A 43 -5.39 13.72 3.49
N LEU A 44 -4.99 14.89 3.97
CA LEU A 44 -5.60 15.56 5.12
C LEU A 44 -6.64 16.56 4.63
N ALA A 45 -7.91 16.34 4.95
CA ALA A 45 -9.08 17.14 4.58
C ALA A 45 -9.87 17.64 5.81
N GLY A 46 -9.20 17.88 6.93
CA GLY A 46 -9.85 18.26 8.18
C GLY A 46 -10.78 17.13 8.67
N LEU A 47 -12.02 17.45 9.00
CA LEU A 47 -13.01 16.47 9.49
C LEU A 47 -13.32 15.38 8.45
N ASP A 48 -13.23 15.69 7.17
CA ASP A 48 -13.49 14.77 6.06
C ASP A 48 -12.28 13.85 5.75
N THR A 49 -11.20 13.96 6.51
CA THR A 49 -10.04 13.06 6.36
C THR A 49 -10.47 11.62 6.60
N PHE A 50 -10.24 10.77 5.61
CA PHE A 50 -10.51 9.35 5.71
C PHE A 50 -9.22 8.58 6.00
N PHE A 51 -9.23 7.79 7.07
CA PHE A 51 -8.14 6.91 7.44
C PHE A 51 -8.47 5.47 7.09
N LEU A 52 -7.51 4.78 6.49
CA LEU A 52 -7.57 3.36 6.16
C LEU A 52 -6.79 2.55 7.21
N PRO A 53 -7.26 1.36 7.61
CA PRO A 53 -6.48 0.48 8.46
C PRO A 53 -5.22 0.02 7.74
N PHE A 54 -4.11 -0.03 8.48
CA PHE A 54 -2.79 -0.49 8.00
C PHE A 54 -2.27 -1.67 8.84
N ASN A 55 -3.15 -2.39 9.53
CA ASN A 55 -2.82 -3.52 10.38
C ASN A 55 -2.41 -4.76 9.58
N LYS A 56 -1.60 -5.63 10.23
CA LYS A 56 -1.19 -6.94 9.68
C LYS A 56 -2.35 -7.89 9.41
N GLY A 57 -3.41 -7.77 10.20
CA GLY A 57 -4.43 -8.81 10.37
C GLY A 57 -4.03 -9.79 11.47
N ASN A 58 -5.00 -10.46 12.07
CA ASN A 58 -4.80 -11.42 13.14
C ASN A 58 -5.66 -12.66 12.86
N ASP A 59 -5.05 -13.72 12.35
CA ASP A 59 -5.70 -15.01 12.01
C ASP A 59 -7.01 -14.86 11.20
N GLY A 60 -6.97 -14.03 10.16
CA GLY A 60 -8.13 -13.72 9.30
C GLY A 60 -9.03 -12.61 9.84
N HIS A 61 -8.78 -12.09 11.02
CA HIS A 61 -9.51 -10.98 11.65
C HIS A 61 -8.77 -9.65 11.52
N ALA A 62 -9.45 -8.57 11.89
CA ALA A 62 -8.84 -7.24 11.96
C ALA A 62 -7.88 -7.12 13.15
N GLY A 63 -6.97 -6.15 13.08
CA GLY A 63 -6.00 -5.87 14.15
C GLY A 63 -4.60 -6.40 13.84
N ASN A 64 -3.79 -6.54 14.86
CA ASN A 64 -2.43 -7.06 14.80
C ASN A 64 -2.27 -8.25 15.76
N PRO A 65 -1.37 -9.21 15.48
CA PRO A 65 -0.98 -10.21 16.47
C PRO A 65 -0.36 -9.53 17.68
N SER A 66 -0.58 -10.11 18.86
CA SER A 66 0.07 -9.64 20.08
C SER A 66 1.59 -9.82 20.02
N ASN A 67 2.34 -8.77 20.35
CA ASN A 67 3.79 -8.82 20.45
C ASN A 67 4.22 -8.82 21.93
N PRO A 68 4.61 -9.96 22.51
CA PRO A 68 5.00 -10.06 23.91
C PRO A 68 6.29 -9.29 24.26
N HIS A 69 7.05 -8.88 23.23
CA HIS A 69 8.34 -8.20 23.41
C HIS A 69 8.27 -6.71 23.07
N GLY A 70 7.08 -6.17 22.77
CA GLY A 70 6.94 -4.77 22.38
C GLY A 70 5.53 -4.38 22.00
N SER A 71 5.44 -3.39 21.11
CA SER A 71 4.16 -2.94 20.57
C SER A 71 3.67 -3.89 19.47
N ASP A 72 2.38 -4.20 19.42
CA ASP A 72 1.75 -4.97 18.34
C ASP A 72 1.92 -4.29 16.96
N THR A 73 2.27 -3.00 16.98
CA THR A 73 2.48 -2.17 15.80
C THR A 73 3.96 -1.95 15.46
N SER A 74 4.89 -2.65 16.12
CA SER A 74 6.34 -2.51 15.91
C SER A 74 6.76 -2.78 14.46
N TYR A 75 6.04 -3.64 13.75
CA TYR A 75 6.28 -3.93 12.32
C TYR A 75 6.32 -2.68 11.44
N LEU A 76 5.68 -1.57 11.86
CA LEU A 76 5.68 -0.34 11.09
C LEU A 76 7.09 0.22 10.94
N TRP A 77 7.88 0.22 12.02
CA TRP A 77 9.26 0.73 11.99
C TRP A 77 10.31 -0.36 11.84
N GLU A 78 10.00 -1.60 12.21
CA GLU A 78 10.91 -2.73 12.08
C GLU A 78 10.90 -3.36 10.68
N GLU A 79 9.74 -3.36 10.00
CA GLU A 79 9.57 -3.97 8.68
C GLU A 79 9.28 -2.91 7.61
N VAL A 80 8.21 -2.11 7.77
CA VAL A 80 7.71 -1.22 6.70
C VAL A 80 8.63 -0.03 6.46
N PHE A 81 9.25 0.49 7.53
CA PHE A 81 10.24 1.59 7.45
C PHE A 81 11.67 1.08 7.38
N ASP A 82 11.88 -0.22 7.19
CA ASP A 82 13.18 -0.70 6.75
C ASP A 82 13.59 0.04 5.46
N PRO A 83 14.81 0.58 5.37
CA PRO A 83 15.21 1.45 4.26
C PRO A 83 15.03 0.80 2.89
N GLU A 84 15.32 -0.50 2.75
CA GLU A 84 15.21 -1.21 1.47
C GLU A 84 13.74 -1.39 1.08
N LEU A 85 12.89 -1.84 2.00
CA LEU A 85 11.46 -2.00 1.75
C LEU A 85 10.79 -0.64 1.52
N PHE A 86 11.14 0.37 2.31
CA PHE A 86 10.55 1.69 2.17
C PHE A 86 10.88 2.35 0.83
N LEU A 87 12.13 2.28 0.39
CA LEU A 87 12.52 2.75 -0.94
C LEU A 87 11.80 1.99 -2.06
N ARG A 88 11.61 0.68 -1.88
CA ARG A 88 10.84 -0.16 -2.80
C ARG A 88 9.38 0.25 -2.84
N ILE A 89 8.78 0.55 -1.68
CA ILE A 89 7.40 1.08 -1.63
C ILE A 89 7.30 2.39 -2.43
N LEU A 90 8.22 3.29 -2.26
CA LEU A 90 8.22 4.57 -2.98
C LEU A 90 8.39 4.40 -4.49
N ARG A 91 9.24 3.48 -4.92
CA ARG A 91 9.53 3.22 -6.33
C ARG A 91 8.43 2.45 -7.06
N ASP A 92 7.88 1.40 -6.41
CA ASP A 92 7.08 0.38 -7.09
C ASP A 92 5.60 0.40 -6.70
N TYR A 93 5.23 1.01 -5.58
CA TYR A 93 3.86 0.97 -5.04
C TYR A 93 3.21 2.33 -4.85
N ALA A 94 3.98 3.38 -4.58
CA ALA A 94 3.43 4.71 -4.41
C ALA A 94 3.02 5.28 -5.78
N LEU A 95 1.71 5.51 -5.98
CA LEU A 95 1.14 5.94 -7.24
C LEU A 95 0.52 7.32 -7.11
N TRP A 96 0.70 8.16 -8.13
CA TRP A 96 -0.08 9.39 -8.24
C TRP A 96 -1.30 9.15 -9.13
N GLU A 97 -2.48 9.10 -8.53
CA GLU A 97 -3.74 9.12 -9.27
C GLU A 97 -4.07 10.57 -9.67
N PRO A 98 -4.10 10.88 -10.97
CA PRO A 98 -4.51 12.20 -11.42
C PRO A 98 -5.98 12.45 -11.08
N SER A 99 -6.35 13.69 -11.02
CA SER A 99 -7.72 14.08 -10.73
C SER A 99 -8.66 13.75 -11.90
N SER A 100 -9.74 13.08 -11.60
CA SER A 100 -10.90 13.06 -12.49
C SER A 100 -11.94 14.08 -12.01
N LYS A 101 -12.47 14.92 -12.91
CA LYS A 101 -13.59 15.85 -12.64
C LYS A 101 -13.32 16.91 -11.54
N GLY A 102 -12.21 17.68 -11.65
CA GLY A 102 -12.00 18.85 -10.80
C GLY A 102 -11.48 18.61 -9.39
N ASN A 103 -11.30 17.38 -8.98
CA ASN A 103 -10.62 17.03 -7.73
C ASN A 103 -9.10 17.07 -7.92
N LYS A 104 -8.37 17.49 -6.89
CA LYS A 104 -6.90 17.40 -6.88
C LYS A 104 -6.48 15.94 -6.91
N GLY A 105 -5.49 15.57 -7.74
CA GLY A 105 -4.91 14.25 -7.74
C GLY A 105 -4.47 13.82 -6.34
N ARG A 106 -4.36 12.54 -6.11
CA ARG A 106 -3.96 11.99 -4.80
C ARG A 106 -2.85 10.96 -4.94
N LEU A 107 -2.00 10.89 -3.94
CA LEU A 107 -1.09 9.78 -3.79
C LEU A 107 -1.86 8.54 -3.27
N VAL A 108 -1.65 7.42 -3.91
CA VAL A 108 -2.07 6.10 -3.43
C VAL A 108 -0.86 5.43 -2.81
N PHE A 109 -1.02 5.04 -1.56
CA PHE A 109 -0.03 4.27 -0.80
C PHE A 109 -0.60 2.87 -0.54
N PRO A 110 0.17 1.78 -0.67
CA PRO A 110 -0.36 0.44 -0.49
C PRO A 110 -0.81 0.23 0.95
N ARG A 111 -1.91 -0.51 1.15
CA ARG A 111 -2.28 -1.00 2.48
C ARG A 111 -1.40 -2.19 2.83
N TYR A 112 -1.21 -2.47 4.11
CA TYR A 112 -0.30 -3.51 4.57
C TYR A 112 -0.56 -4.87 3.90
N HIS A 113 -1.81 -5.33 3.84
CA HIS A 113 -2.16 -6.61 3.23
C HIS A 113 -1.88 -6.67 1.72
N GLN A 114 -2.02 -5.53 1.01
CA GLN A 114 -1.70 -5.45 -0.43
C GLN A 114 -0.19 -5.54 -0.65
N LEU A 115 0.58 -4.77 0.12
CA LEU A 115 2.04 -4.79 0.11
C LEU A 115 2.57 -6.20 0.40
N ARG A 116 2.13 -6.80 1.50
CA ARG A 116 2.61 -8.13 1.91
C ARG A 116 2.24 -9.24 0.94
N ALA A 117 1.05 -9.19 0.33
CA ALA A 117 0.67 -10.15 -0.68
C ALA A 117 1.58 -10.08 -1.91
N ALA A 118 1.84 -8.87 -2.42
CA ALA A 118 2.71 -8.68 -3.57
C ALA A 118 4.16 -9.04 -3.26
N GLU A 119 4.72 -8.56 -2.13
CA GLU A 119 6.11 -8.88 -1.73
C GLU A 119 6.31 -10.37 -1.57
N LYS A 120 5.43 -11.10 -0.85
CA LYS A 120 5.55 -12.55 -0.68
C LYS A 120 5.60 -13.32 -2.01
N VAL A 121 4.78 -12.93 -2.99
CA VAL A 121 4.78 -13.59 -4.31
C VAL A 121 6.06 -13.27 -5.07
N ILE A 122 6.49 -12.02 -5.08
CA ILE A 122 7.72 -11.61 -5.78
C ILE A 122 8.97 -12.24 -5.13
N ASP A 123 9.05 -12.30 -3.81
CA ASP A 123 10.16 -12.92 -3.09
C ASP A 123 10.24 -14.42 -3.38
N ASP A 124 9.09 -15.13 -3.42
CA ASP A 124 9.04 -16.55 -3.77
C ASP A 124 9.48 -16.78 -5.23
N ILE A 125 9.00 -15.97 -6.17
CA ILE A 125 9.42 -16.04 -7.57
C ILE A 125 10.92 -15.74 -7.71
N SER A 126 11.44 -14.76 -7.01
CA SER A 126 12.87 -14.40 -7.03
C SER A 126 13.75 -15.54 -6.53
N THR A 127 13.24 -16.35 -5.61
CA THR A 127 13.98 -17.49 -5.00
C THR A 127 13.84 -18.77 -5.82
N ARG A 128 12.64 -19.09 -6.31
CA ARG A 128 12.33 -20.38 -6.94
C ARG A 128 12.23 -20.31 -8.47
N GLY A 129 12.18 -19.11 -9.03
CA GLY A 129 11.88 -18.91 -10.44
C GLY A 129 10.40 -18.96 -10.77
N ALA A 130 10.09 -18.99 -12.08
CA ALA A 130 8.73 -19.11 -12.60
C ALA A 130 8.09 -20.48 -12.31
N GLY A 131 6.75 -20.58 -12.39
CA GLY A 131 5.98 -21.85 -12.28
C GLY A 131 5.24 -22.03 -10.96
N GLY A 132 5.39 -21.12 -10.00
CA GLY A 132 4.63 -21.11 -8.75
C GLY A 132 3.12 -20.86 -8.99
N ARG A 133 2.27 -21.41 -8.11
CA ARG A 133 0.83 -21.17 -8.09
C ARG A 133 0.46 -20.49 -6.79
N TYR A 134 -0.19 -19.33 -6.87
CA TYR A 134 -0.52 -18.50 -5.71
C TYR A 134 -2.02 -18.21 -5.68
N LEU A 135 -2.61 -18.28 -4.48
CA LEU A 135 -3.97 -17.83 -4.22
C LEU A 135 -3.91 -16.63 -3.25
N ILE A 136 -4.36 -15.48 -3.71
CA ILE A 136 -4.47 -14.28 -2.88
C ILE A 136 -5.95 -14.01 -2.61
N GLN A 137 -6.37 -14.27 -1.37
CA GLN A 137 -7.75 -14.06 -0.95
C GLN A 137 -7.86 -12.77 -0.16
N HIS A 138 -8.57 -11.80 -0.71
CA HIS A 138 -8.89 -10.55 -0.07
C HIS A 138 -10.40 -10.32 -0.05
N SER A 139 -10.91 -9.65 1.00
CA SER A 139 -12.33 -9.29 1.11
C SER A 139 -12.78 -8.32 -0.01
N ALA A 140 -14.09 -8.19 -0.21
CA ALA A 140 -14.63 -7.16 -1.10
C ALA A 140 -14.22 -5.76 -0.62
N GLY A 141 -13.92 -4.85 -1.56
CA GLY A 141 -13.49 -3.48 -1.23
C GLY A 141 -12.08 -3.34 -0.66
N SER A 142 -11.29 -4.41 -0.58
CA SER A 142 -9.91 -4.38 -0.09
C SER A 142 -8.90 -3.75 -1.05
N GLY A 143 -9.31 -3.41 -2.28
CA GLY A 143 -8.43 -2.86 -3.31
C GLY A 143 -7.64 -3.91 -4.10
N LYS A 144 -8.22 -5.10 -4.32
CA LYS A 144 -7.63 -6.20 -5.10
C LYS A 144 -7.08 -5.77 -6.46
N THR A 145 -7.79 -4.91 -7.16
CA THR A 145 -7.39 -4.38 -8.47
C THR A 145 -6.01 -3.74 -8.42
N LYS A 146 -5.73 -2.93 -7.40
CA LYS A 146 -4.40 -2.32 -7.20
C LYS A 146 -3.34 -3.36 -6.87
N THR A 147 -3.68 -4.36 -6.06
CA THR A 147 -2.75 -5.47 -5.77
C THR A 147 -2.36 -6.21 -7.04
N ILE A 148 -3.32 -6.47 -7.94
CA ILE A 148 -3.06 -7.11 -9.23
C ILE A 148 -2.15 -6.23 -10.10
N ALA A 149 -2.44 -4.93 -10.21
CA ALA A 149 -1.62 -4.00 -10.99
C ALA A 149 -0.18 -3.92 -10.47
N TRP A 150 0.01 -3.78 -9.16
CA TRP A 150 1.35 -3.78 -8.55
C TRP A 150 2.10 -5.09 -8.75
N LEU A 151 1.42 -6.22 -8.58
CA LEU A 151 2.03 -7.53 -8.78
C LEU A 151 2.44 -7.74 -10.25
N ALA A 152 1.57 -7.39 -11.20
CA ALA A 152 1.85 -7.47 -12.62
C ALA A 152 3.04 -6.56 -13.02
N HIS A 153 3.04 -5.32 -12.53
CA HIS A 153 4.15 -4.39 -12.76
C HIS A 153 5.49 -4.91 -12.20
N ARG A 154 5.48 -5.41 -10.96
CA ARG A 154 6.66 -5.98 -10.32
C ARG A 154 7.16 -7.23 -11.03
N ALA A 155 6.26 -8.16 -11.37
CA ALA A 155 6.61 -9.39 -12.10
C ALA A 155 7.20 -9.09 -13.48
N GLY A 156 6.63 -8.14 -14.23
CA GLY A 156 7.12 -7.74 -15.56
C GLY A 156 8.50 -7.06 -15.56
N ARG A 157 9.00 -6.65 -14.39
CA ARG A 157 10.33 -6.01 -14.22
C ARG A 157 11.31 -6.88 -13.44
N LEU A 158 10.89 -8.08 -13.07
CA LEU A 158 11.72 -8.98 -12.28
C LEU A 158 12.82 -9.58 -13.14
N ILE A 159 14.05 -9.43 -12.69
CA ILE A 159 15.24 -10.02 -13.29
C ILE A 159 15.83 -11.06 -12.34
N ASP A 160 16.45 -12.09 -12.90
CA ASP A 160 17.18 -13.09 -12.15
C ASP A 160 18.59 -12.61 -11.75
N ALA A 161 19.36 -13.46 -11.09
CA ALA A 161 20.73 -13.17 -10.67
C ALA A 161 21.70 -12.94 -11.86
N ALA A 162 21.34 -13.40 -13.06
CA ALA A 162 22.11 -13.19 -14.28
C ALA A 162 21.72 -11.89 -15.02
N GLY A 163 20.72 -11.15 -14.49
CA GLY A 163 20.20 -9.94 -15.11
C GLY A 163 19.20 -10.21 -16.24
N THR A 164 18.72 -11.46 -16.36
CA THR A 164 17.75 -11.87 -17.40
C THR A 164 16.33 -11.69 -16.86
N PRO A 165 15.35 -11.18 -17.66
CA PRO A 165 13.96 -11.15 -17.26
C PRO A 165 13.45 -12.54 -16.88
N VAL A 166 12.78 -12.65 -15.73
CA VAL A 166 12.17 -13.92 -15.27
C VAL A 166 10.93 -14.27 -16.10
N PHE A 167 10.24 -13.24 -16.64
CA PHE A 167 9.05 -13.40 -17.47
C PHE A 167 9.19 -12.57 -18.75
N ASP A 168 8.89 -13.18 -19.87
CA ASP A 168 8.81 -12.48 -21.16
C ASP A 168 7.55 -11.63 -21.27
N SER A 169 6.47 -12.07 -20.61
CA SER A 169 5.19 -11.37 -20.60
C SER A 169 4.39 -11.66 -19.33
N VAL A 170 3.52 -10.73 -18.96
CA VAL A 170 2.55 -10.89 -17.87
C VAL A 170 1.16 -10.73 -18.46
N ILE A 171 0.32 -11.75 -18.30
CA ILE A 171 -1.06 -11.76 -18.81
C ILE A 171 -2.01 -11.64 -17.60
N VAL A 172 -2.85 -10.62 -17.61
CA VAL A 172 -3.91 -10.43 -16.62
C VAL A 172 -5.25 -10.79 -17.26
N VAL A 173 -5.95 -11.75 -16.64
CA VAL A 173 -7.27 -12.19 -17.11
C VAL A 173 -8.33 -11.76 -16.12
N THR A 174 -9.39 -11.12 -16.58
CA THR A 174 -10.52 -10.68 -15.74
C THR A 174 -11.83 -11.20 -16.33
N ASP A 175 -12.83 -11.39 -15.47
CA ASP A 175 -14.18 -11.82 -15.88
C ASP A 175 -15.15 -10.63 -16.09
N ARG A 176 -14.70 -9.40 -15.84
CA ARG A 176 -15.55 -8.19 -15.86
C ARG A 176 -14.85 -7.05 -16.56
N THR A 177 -15.53 -6.44 -17.53
CA THR A 177 -15.03 -5.28 -18.29
C THR A 177 -14.64 -4.09 -17.41
N VAL A 178 -15.45 -3.78 -16.38
CA VAL A 178 -15.15 -2.69 -15.42
C VAL A 178 -13.85 -2.94 -14.63
N LEU A 179 -13.53 -4.21 -14.32
CA LEU A 179 -12.26 -4.56 -13.67
C LEU A 179 -11.09 -4.42 -14.66
N ASP A 180 -11.30 -4.75 -15.91
CA ASP A 180 -10.28 -4.61 -16.95
C ASP A 180 -9.85 -3.14 -17.10
N ASP A 181 -10.78 -2.22 -17.20
CA ASP A 181 -10.50 -0.78 -17.28
C ASP A 181 -9.75 -0.26 -16.04
N ASN A 182 -10.17 -0.64 -14.84
CA ASN A 182 -9.49 -0.25 -13.60
C ASN A 182 -8.07 -0.83 -13.49
N ILE A 183 -7.82 -2.04 -14.01
CA ILE A 183 -6.48 -2.65 -14.02
C ILE A 183 -5.60 -1.95 -15.05
N LYS A 184 -6.11 -1.67 -16.25
CA LYS A 184 -5.40 -0.91 -17.29
C LYS A 184 -4.98 0.46 -16.76
N GLU A 185 -5.93 1.20 -16.17
CA GLU A 185 -5.62 2.49 -15.54
C GLU A 185 -4.53 2.35 -14.47
N GLY A 186 -4.63 1.33 -13.61
CA GLY A 186 -3.61 1.04 -12.59
C GLY A 186 -2.23 0.73 -13.17
N LEU A 187 -2.16 -0.03 -14.26
CA LEU A 187 -0.90 -0.34 -14.96
C LEU A 187 -0.32 0.87 -15.69
N ASP A 188 -1.16 1.70 -16.29
CA ASP A 188 -0.72 2.92 -16.98
C ASP A 188 -0.12 3.95 -15.99
N LEU A 189 -0.60 3.98 -14.76
CA LEU A 189 -0.03 4.83 -13.69
C LEU A 189 1.34 4.33 -13.18
N LEU A 190 1.70 3.07 -13.46
CA LEU A 190 2.96 2.44 -13.05
C LEU A 190 4.06 2.50 -14.12
N ARG A 191 3.75 2.96 -15.32
CA ARG A 191 4.70 3.15 -16.43
C ARG A 191 5.49 4.44 -16.26
#